data_685ee9a416d321af3b02518cdaffbcf4
#
_entry.id   685ee9a416d321af3b02518cdaffbcf4
#
_cell.length_a   1.000
_cell.length_b   1.000
_cell.length_c   1.000
_cell.angle_alpha   90.00
_cell.angle_beta   90.00
_cell.angle_gamma   90.00
#
_symmetry.space_group_name_H-M   'P 1'
#
loop_
_entity.id
_entity.type
_entity.pdbx_description
1 polymer ?
#
loop_
_entity_poly.entity_id
_entity_poly.type
_entity_poly.pdbx_seq_one_letter_code
_entity_poly.pdbx_strand_id
1 'polypeptide(L)'
;MIKKYLYLLLALPLVALSFQSCIKDDSYGPSGNSSKLSLAQDLQEKYTLNRWDTLKITPNVVQTNEQKKVDYEWEINGKVVSTDASLKYVCKDFGSFPCRLKVSNGDNIQYYEFGLNVQYSYVDGLYILASNGGKTIVSYLPEAGSTKTFDLD
;
A
#
# COMPACT_ATOMS: atom_id res chain seq x y z
N MET A 1 10.94 -48.59 53.11
CA MET A 1 11.16 -47.22 52.52
C MET A 1 11.70 -47.24 51.12
N ILE A 2 12.33 -48.28 50.63
CA ILE A 2 12.98 -48.36 49.31
C ILE A 2 11.98 -48.34 48.09
N LYS A 3 10.78 -48.91 48.24
CA LYS A 3 9.78 -49.03 47.23
C LYS A 3 9.25 -47.64 46.73
N LYS A 4 9.16 -46.60 47.57
CA LYS A 4 8.70 -45.28 47.20
C LYS A 4 9.69 -44.54 46.28
N TYR A 5 10.98 -44.74 46.51
CA TYR A 5 12.01 -44.12 45.65
C TYR A 5 12.19 -44.84 44.33
N LEU A 6 11.84 -46.12 44.23
CA LEU A 6 11.90 -46.89 43.01
C LEU A 6 10.89 -46.35 41.96
N TYR A 7 9.67 -45.96 42.37
CA TYR A 7 8.68 -45.35 41.49
C TYR A 7 9.07 -43.93 41.05
N LEU A 8 9.75 -43.18 41.95
CA LEU A 8 10.25 -41.84 41.63
C LEU A 8 11.38 -41.91 40.60
N LEU A 9 12.26 -42.91 40.70
CA LEU A 9 13.38 -43.12 39.77
C LEU A 9 12.92 -43.63 38.39
N LEU A 10 11.79 -44.34 38.33
CA LEU A 10 11.22 -44.84 37.09
C LEU A 10 10.35 -43.78 36.37
N ALA A 11 9.76 -42.82 37.11
CA ALA A 11 8.92 -41.76 36.56
C ALA A 11 9.74 -40.61 35.94
N LEU A 12 10.95 -40.38 36.43
CA LEU A 12 11.83 -39.30 35.98
C LEU A 12 12.21 -39.37 34.50
N PRO A 13 12.61 -40.55 33.92
CA PRO A 13 12.93 -40.64 32.52
C PRO A 13 11.71 -40.55 31.60
N LEU A 14 10.49 -40.86 32.09
CA LEU A 14 9.28 -40.82 31.29
C LEU A 14 8.84 -39.36 30.97
N VAL A 15 9.13 -38.43 31.90
CA VAL A 15 8.82 -36.99 31.68
C VAL A 15 9.83 -36.33 30.75
N ALA A 16 11.08 -36.83 30.72
CA ALA A 16 12.12 -36.28 29.84
C ALA A 16 11.91 -36.58 28.33
N LEU A 17 11.11 -37.60 28.00
CA LEU A 17 10.84 -38.00 26.63
C LEU A 17 9.72 -37.18 25.94
N SER A 18 8.95 -36.39 26.72
CA SER A 18 7.83 -35.62 26.19
C SER A 18 8.20 -34.24 25.62
N PHE A 19 9.46 -33.83 25.68
CA PHE A 19 9.91 -32.52 25.16
C PHE A 19 10.66 -32.61 23.82
N GLN A 20 10.71 -33.75 23.19
CA GLN A 20 11.27 -33.87 21.83
C GLN A 20 10.20 -33.70 20.74
N SER A 21 9.27 -32.78 20.92
CA SER A 21 8.50 -32.25 19.79
C SER A 21 9.37 -31.17 19.12
N CYS A 22 10.47 -31.57 18.49
CA CYS A 22 11.00 -30.79 17.41
C CYS A 22 9.96 -30.85 16.30
N ILE A 23 9.11 -29.84 16.24
CA ILE A 23 8.41 -29.51 15.01
C ILE A 23 9.53 -29.23 14.00
N LYS A 24 9.86 -30.22 13.18
CA LYS A 24 10.54 -29.94 11.93
C LYS A 24 9.54 -29.06 11.16
N ASP A 25 9.82 -27.78 11.17
CA ASP A 25 9.15 -26.86 10.28
C ASP A 25 9.64 -27.19 8.86
N ASP A 26 9.01 -28.17 8.24
CA ASP A 26 9.20 -28.52 6.81
C ASP A 26 8.61 -27.46 5.89
N SER A 27 8.20 -26.29 6.43
CA SER A 27 7.78 -25.09 5.66
C SER A 27 8.94 -24.48 4.86
N TYR A 28 10.19 -24.85 5.19
CA TYR A 28 11.32 -24.63 4.30
C TYR A 28 11.40 -25.76 3.27
N GLY A 29 10.45 -25.77 2.32
CA GLY A 29 10.70 -26.44 1.06
C GLY A 29 12.03 -25.95 0.47
N PRO A 30 12.64 -26.66 -0.50
CA PRO A 30 13.96 -26.33 -1.02
C PRO A 30 13.98 -24.86 -1.47
N SER A 31 14.46 -23.98 -0.60
CA SER A 31 14.47 -22.52 -0.78
C SER A 31 15.56 -22.06 -1.76
N GLY A 32 15.93 -22.94 -2.71
CA GLY A 32 16.99 -22.64 -3.66
C GLY A 32 16.60 -21.68 -4.77
N ASN A 33 15.32 -21.59 -5.17
CA ASN A 33 14.94 -20.93 -6.42
C ASN A 33 13.70 -20.02 -6.33
N SER A 34 13.21 -19.65 -5.14
CA SER A 34 12.09 -18.71 -5.08
C SER A 34 12.52 -17.34 -5.61
N SER A 35 11.75 -16.81 -6.55
CA SER A 35 11.98 -15.48 -7.10
C SER A 35 11.49 -14.41 -6.12
N LYS A 36 12.44 -13.68 -5.50
CA LYS A 36 12.12 -12.57 -4.61
C LYS A 36 11.73 -11.33 -5.42
N LEU A 37 10.72 -10.64 -4.96
CA LEU A 37 10.23 -9.38 -5.52
C LEU A 37 10.74 -8.19 -4.69
N SER A 38 11.09 -7.11 -5.39
CA SER A 38 11.33 -5.80 -4.78
C SER A 38 11.05 -4.70 -5.80
N LEU A 39 10.93 -3.45 -5.33
CA LEU A 39 10.97 -2.29 -6.21
C LEU A 39 12.42 -1.85 -6.40
N ALA A 40 12.81 -1.50 -7.62
CA ALA A 40 14.11 -0.91 -7.92
C ALA A 40 14.23 0.52 -7.34
N GLN A 41 13.10 1.18 -7.15
CA GLN A 41 12.98 2.48 -6.52
C GLN A 41 11.71 2.49 -5.68
N ASP A 42 11.80 2.97 -4.45
CA ASP A 42 10.67 3.07 -3.54
C ASP A 42 9.61 4.04 -4.08
N LEU A 43 8.36 3.78 -3.73
CA LEU A 43 7.28 4.72 -3.96
C LEU A 43 7.48 5.94 -3.05
N GLN A 44 6.94 7.08 -3.47
CA GLN A 44 6.88 8.25 -2.58
C GLN A 44 5.97 7.90 -1.40
N GLU A 45 6.37 8.30 -0.20
CA GLU A 45 5.54 8.09 1.01
C GLU A 45 4.17 8.74 0.88
N LYS A 46 4.11 9.89 0.17
CA LYS A 46 2.87 10.65 0.00
C LYS A 46 2.82 11.36 -1.35
N TYR A 47 1.71 11.22 -2.04
CA TYR A 47 1.34 11.97 -3.24
C TYR A 47 0.33 13.04 -2.87
N THR A 48 0.53 14.27 -3.37
CA THR A 48 -0.43 15.37 -3.18
C THR A 48 -0.87 15.86 -4.55
N LEU A 49 -2.17 15.81 -4.80
CA LEU A 49 -2.80 16.21 -6.06
C LEU A 49 -4.05 17.04 -5.77
N ASN A 50 -4.49 17.77 -6.80
CA ASN A 50 -5.78 18.44 -6.73
C ASN A 50 -6.91 17.50 -7.13
N ARG A 51 -8.12 17.83 -6.70
CA ARG A 51 -9.31 17.14 -7.16
C ARG A 51 -9.38 17.20 -8.70
N TRP A 52 -9.75 16.10 -9.33
CA TRP A 52 -9.80 15.85 -10.77
C TRP A 52 -8.43 15.64 -11.43
N ASP A 53 -7.32 15.83 -10.75
CA ASP A 53 -6.03 15.40 -11.28
C ASP A 53 -5.95 13.87 -11.33
N THR A 54 -5.06 13.35 -12.16
CA THR A 54 -4.83 11.90 -12.29
C THR A 54 -3.54 11.51 -11.64
N LEU A 55 -3.62 10.68 -10.59
CA LEU A 55 -2.46 10.00 -10.02
C LEU A 55 -1.96 8.96 -11.01
N LYS A 56 -0.68 9.05 -11.35
CA LYS A 56 0.01 8.10 -12.24
C LYS A 56 1.22 7.55 -11.52
N ILE A 57 1.28 6.22 -11.35
CA ILE A 57 2.42 5.53 -10.74
C ILE A 57 2.78 4.34 -11.63
N THR A 58 4.05 4.23 -11.99
CA THR A 58 4.59 3.07 -12.71
C THR A 58 5.73 2.50 -11.87
N PRO A 59 5.49 1.43 -11.11
CA PRO A 59 6.51 0.83 -10.27
C PRO A 59 7.52 0.07 -11.14
N ASN A 60 8.79 0.16 -10.79
CA ASN A 60 9.82 -0.65 -11.42
C ASN A 60 10.09 -1.89 -10.54
N VAL A 61 9.43 -2.99 -10.89
CA VAL A 61 9.55 -4.27 -10.14
C VAL A 61 10.75 -5.05 -10.65
N VAL A 62 11.58 -5.51 -9.74
CA VAL A 62 12.72 -6.39 -10.02
C VAL A 62 12.53 -7.74 -9.36
N GLN A 63 13.02 -8.80 -10.02
CA GLN A 63 13.01 -10.17 -9.55
C GLN A 63 14.46 -10.70 -9.50
N THR A 64 14.80 -11.46 -8.45
CA THR A 64 16.20 -11.91 -8.23
C THR A 64 16.61 -13.13 -9.03
N ASN A 65 15.69 -14.05 -9.28
CA ASN A 65 15.98 -15.33 -9.93
C ASN A 65 15.23 -15.44 -11.27
N GLU A 66 14.32 -16.39 -11.37
CA GLU A 66 13.51 -16.58 -12.56
C GLU A 66 12.53 -15.42 -12.74
N GLN A 67 12.42 -14.92 -13.96
CA GLN A 67 11.44 -13.90 -14.33
C GLN A 67 10.07 -14.55 -14.49
N LYS A 68 9.20 -14.33 -13.50
CA LYS A 68 7.82 -14.82 -13.49
C LYS A 68 6.86 -13.70 -13.83
N LYS A 69 5.65 -14.07 -14.24
CA LYS A 69 4.58 -13.11 -14.41
C LYS A 69 4.32 -12.39 -13.08
N VAL A 70 4.24 -11.08 -13.14
CA VAL A 70 3.95 -10.23 -11.99
C VAL A 70 2.49 -9.78 -12.05
N ASP A 71 1.76 -10.02 -10.99
CA ASP A 71 0.40 -9.53 -10.78
C ASP A 71 0.42 -8.35 -9.81
N TYR A 72 -0.41 -7.35 -10.10
CA TYR A 72 -0.51 -6.10 -9.35
C TYR A 72 -1.91 -5.93 -8.79
N GLU A 73 -2.02 -5.28 -7.64
CA GLU A 73 -3.30 -4.89 -7.04
C GLU A 73 -3.10 -3.55 -6.33
N TRP A 74 -3.82 -2.54 -6.79
CA TRP A 74 -3.77 -1.19 -6.25
C TRP A 74 -5.01 -0.93 -5.41
N GLU A 75 -4.80 -0.56 -4.17
CA GLU A 75 -5.86 -0.21 -3.24
C GLU A 75 -5.77 1.27 -2.86
N ILE A 76 -6.92 1.93 -2.80
CA ILE A 76 -7.10 3.27 -2.24
C ILE A 76 -8.25 3.19 -1.23
N ASN A 77 -7.98 3.61 0.00
CA ASN A 77 -8.93 3.56 1.11
C ASN A 77 -9.59 2.16 1.28
N GLY A 78 -8.76 1.10 1.19
CA GLY A 78 -9.18 -0.29 1.35
C GLY A 78 -10.01 -0.87 0.19
N LYS A 79 -10.11 -0.16 -0.93
CA LYS A 79 -10.81 -0.64 -2.14
C LYS A 79 -9.82 -0.84 -3.27
N VAL A 80 -9.89 -2.00 -3.93
CA VAL A 80 -9.12 -2.26 -5.15
C VAL A 80 -9.63 -1.36 -6.27
N VAL A 81 -8.74 -0.56 -6.84
CA VAL A 81 -9.04 0.42 -7.90
C VAL A 81 -8.42 0.06 -9.25
N SER A 82 -7.36 -0.76 -9.27
CA SER A 82 -6.74 -1.28 -10.48
C SER A 82 -5.93 -2.55 -10.21
N THR A 83 -5.77 -3.39 -11.23
CA THR A 83 -4.85 -4.54 -11.28
C THR A 83 -3.81 -4.40 -12.39
N ASP A 84 -3.72 -3.25 -13.03
CA ASP A 84 -2.74 -2.98 -14.06
C ASP A 84 -1.34 -2.77 -13.46
N ALA A 85 -0.31 -3.01 -14.26
CA ALA A 85 1.08 -2.77 -13.87
C ALA A 85 1.36 -1.30 -13.52
N SER A 86 0.58 -0.36 -14.06
CA SER A 86 0.66 1.07 -13.77
C SER A 86 -0.67 1.59 -13.28
N LEU A 87 -0.65 2.33 -12.18
CA LEU A 87 -1.85 3.00 -11.67
C LEU A 87 -2.14 4.26 -12.48
N LYS A 88 -3.41 4.41 -12.89
CA LYS A 88 -3.99 5.66 -13.37
C LYS A 88 -5.31 5.87 -12.64
N TYR A 89 -5.32 6.80 -11.70
CA TYR A 89 -6.49 7.03 -10.84
C TYR A 89 -6.88 8.50 -10.85
N VAL A 90 -8.12 8.81 -11.21
CA VAL A 90 -8.66 10.17 -11.17
C VAL A 90 -9.13 10.49 -9.75
N CYS A 91 -8.57 11.53 -9.15
CA CYS A 91 -8.86 11.96 -7.78
C CYS A 91 -10.21 12.69 -7.71
N LYS A 92 -11.31 11.96 -7.51
CA LYS A 92 -12.66 12.54 -7.48
C LYS A 92 -13.03 13.10 -6.10
N ASP A 93 -12.61 12.44 -5.05
CA ASP A 93 -12.93 12.79 -3.67
C ASP A 93 -11.74 13.50 -3.04
N PHE A 94 -12.00 14.54 -2.24
CA PHE A 94 -10.97 15.24 -1.48
C PHE A 94 -10.71 14.56 -0.13
N GLY A 95 -9.51 14.73 0.39
CA GLY A 95 -9.10 14.16 1.67
C GLY A 95 -7.79 13.41 1.61
N SER A 96 -7.45 12.75 2.70
CA SER A 96 -6.27 11.89 2.79
C SER A 96 -6.67 10.43 2.81
N PHE A 97 -6.09 9.65 1.93
CA PHE A 97 -6.44 8.26 1.71
C PHE A 97 -5.21 7.38 1.90
N PRO A 98 -5.27 6.34 2.75
CA PRO A 98 -4.26 5.29 2.78
C PRO A 98 -4.33 4.48 1.49
N CYS A 99 -3.18 4.20 0.93
CA CYS A 99 -3.04 3.47 -0.31
C CYS A 99 -2.06 2.31 -0.15
N ARG A 100 -2.24 1.28 -0.94
CA ARG A 100 -1.39 0.10 -0.93
C ARG A 100 -1.22 -0.46 -2.34
N LEU A 101 0.00 -0.80 -2.70
CA LEU A 101 0.31 -1.65 -3.84
C LEU A 101 0.70 -3.03 -3.33
N LYS A 102 0.02 -4.06 -3.80
CA LYS A 102 0.42 -5.45 -3.66
C LYS A 102 1.01 -5.91 -4.98
N VAL A 103 2.15 -6.56 -4.91
CA VAL A 103 2.85 -7.15 -6.04
C VAL A 103 3.11 -8.62 -5.75
N SER A 104 2.78 -9.50 -6.69
CA SER A 104 2.94 -10.95 -6.53
C SER A 104 3.47 -11.59 -7.80
N ASN A 105 4.32 -12.61 -7.66
CA ASN A 105 4.80 -13.44 -8.78
C ASN A 105 4.51 -14.94 -8.57
N GLY A 106 3.61 -15.25 -7.63
CA GLY A 106 3.28 -16.63 -7.26
C GLY A 106 4.20 -17.25 -6.21
N ASP A 107 5.48 -16.88 -6.17
CA ASP A 107 6.42 -17.34 -5.14
C ASP A 107 6.50 -16.39 -3.96
N ASN A 108 6.35 -15.10 -4.22
CA ASN A 108 6.53 -14.04 -3.25
C ASN A 108 5.43 -13.00 -3.40
N ILE A 109 5.06 -12.37 -2.29
CA ILE A 109 4.11 -11.25 -2.22
C ILE A 109 4.78 -10.12 -1.45
N GLN A 110 4.71 -8.90 -2.01
CA GLN A 110 5.20 -7.69 -1.38
C GLN A 110 4.09 -6.64 -1.32
N TYR A 111 4.09 -5.87 -0.25
CA TYR A 111 3.16 -4.76 -0.03
C TYR A 111 3.93 -3.47 0.15
N TYR A 112 3.48 -2.43 -0.54
CA TYR A 112 4.05 -1.09 -0.46
C TYR A 112 2.93 -0.12 -0.11
N GLU A 113 3.07 0.54 1.02
CA GLU A 113 2.09 1.50 1.52
C GLU A 113 2.51 2.92 1.16
N PHE A 114 1.54 3.76 0.83
CA PHE A 114 1.74 5.17 0.55
C PHE A 114 0.47 5.97 0.87
N GLY A 115 0.59 7.29 0.95
CA GLY A 115 -0.53 8.20 1.16
C GLY A 115 -0.92 8.91 -0.12
N LEU A 116 -2.22 9.15 -0.31
CA LEU A 116 -2.75 10.06 -1.31
C LEU A 116 -3.49 11.19 -0.60
N ASN A 117 -3.03 12.42 -0.79
CA ASN A 117 -3.71 13.62 -0.31
C ASN A 117 -4.31 14.37 -1.50
N VAL A 118 -5.62 14.43 -1.55
CA VAL A 118 -6.36 15.17 -2.58
C VAL A 118 -6.88 16.46 -1.97
N GLN A 119 -6.45 17.57 -2.50
CA GLN A 119 -6.82 18.90 -2.04
C GLN A 119 -7.70 19.62 -3.07
N TYR A 120 -8.35 20.68 -2.64
CA TYR A 120 -9.06 21.55 -3.56
C TYR A 120 -8.07 22.38 -4.36
N SER A 121 -8.38 22.62 -5.62
CA SER A 121 -7.57 23.47 -6.52
C SER A 121 -7.64 24.96 -6.14
N TYR A 122 -8.50 25.32 -5.17
CA TYR A 122 -8.85 26.71 -4.86
C TYR A 122 -8.47 27.10 -3.41
N VAL A 123 -7.34 26.59 -2.89
CA VAL A 123 -6.95 26.83 -1.50
C VAL A 123 -6.31 28.21 -1.33
N ASP A 124 -5.52 28.62 -2.32
CA ASP A 124 -4.75 29.87 -2.29
C ASP A 124 -5.15 30.79 -3.45
N GLY A 125 -5.80 31.91 -3.15
CA GLY A 125 -6.21 32.89 -4.16
C GLY A 125 -7.30 33.82 -3.68
N LEU A 126 -7.66 34.77 -4.54
CA LEU A 126 -8.69 35.75 -4.28
C LEU A 126 -10.03 35.31 -4.87
N TYR A 127 -11.05 35.25 -4.02
CA TYR A 127 -12.43 35.04 -4.45
C TYR A 127 -13.13 36.38 -4.61
N ILE A 128 -13.65 36.68 -5.78
CA ILE A 128 -14.38 37.87 -6.10
C ILE A 128 -15.86 37.48 -6.27
N LEU A 129 -16.70 38.01 -5.42
CA LEU A 129 -18.15 37.89 -5.56
C LEU A 129 -18.68 39.16 -6.24
N ALA A 130 -19.34 39.01 -7.35
CA ALA A 130 -20.04 40.11 -8.06
C ALA A 130 -21.51 39.75 -8.19
N SER A 131 -22.38 40.76 -7.97
CA SER A 131 -23.82 40.59 -8.18
C SER A 131 -24.29 41.56 -9.27
N ASN A 132 -24.99 41.02 -10.25
CA ASN A 132 -25.59 41.82 -11.32
C ASN A 132 -26.98 41.26 -11.64
N GLY A 133 -28.00 42.07 -11.47
CA GLY A 133 -29.39 41.75 -11.84
C GLY A 133 -29.96 40.48 -11.16
N GLY A 134 -29.60 40.21 -9.89
CA GLY A 134 -30.09 39.06 -9.14
C GLY A 134 -29.33 37.78 -9.38
N LYS A 135 -28.26 37.81 -10.17
CA LYS A 135 -27.29 36.71 -10.31
C LYS A 135 -26.02 37.00 -9.54
N THR A 136 -25.55 36.05 -8.78
CA THR A 136 -24.23 36.12 -8.10
C THR A 136 -23.23 35.35 -8.92
N ILE A 137 -22.13 35.99 -9.29
CA ILE A 137 -21.00 35.38 -9.97
C ILE A 137 -19.85 35.29 -8.97
N VAL A 138 -19.25 34.13 -8.87
CA VAL A 138 -18.05 33.89 -8.05
C VAL A 138 -16.90 33.70 -9.01
N SER A 139 -15.95 34.64 -9.01
CA SER A 139 -14.71 34.51 -9.77
C SER A 139 -13.57 34.18 -8.83
N TYR A 140 -12.68 33.30 -9.24
CA TYR A 140 -11.49 32.93 -8.50
C TYR A 140 -10.26 33.40 -9.24
N LEU A 141 -9.40 34.16 -8.56
CA LEU A 141 -8.10 34.57 -9.05
C LEU A 141 -7.03 33.82 -8.24
N PRO A 142 -6.30 32.88 -8.87
CA PRO A 142 -5.24 32.15 -8.17
C PRO A 142 -4.09 33.07 -7.79
N GLU A 143 -3.35 32.71 -6.73
CA GLU A 143 -2.12 33.42 -6.36
C GLU A 143 -1.10 33.39 -7.52
N ALA A 144 -0.29 34.44 -7.61
CA ALA A 144 0.67 34.62 -8.70
C ALA A 144 1.64 33.43 -8.78
N GLY A 145 1.63 32.70 -9.89
CA GLY A 145 2.40 31.48 -10.14
C GLY A 145 1.54 30.22 -10.34
N SER A 146 0.25 30.28 -10.10
CA SER A 146 -0.69 29.22 -10.44
C SER A 146 -1.07 29.31 -11.93
N THR A 147 -0.96 28.18 -12.63
CA THR A 147 -1.28 28.10 -14.09
C THR A 147 -2.74 27.77 -14.40
N LYS A 148 -3.61 27.75 -13.40
CA LYS A 148 -5.02 27.38 -13.58
C LYS A 148 -5.94 28.56 -13.33
N THR A 149 -6.51 29.12 -14.40
CA THR A 149 -7.68 30.00 -14.38
C THR A 149 -8.92 29.15 -14.62
N PHE A 150 -9.91 29.25 -13.75
CA PHE A 150 -11.21 28.64 -13.94
C PHE A 150 -12.30 29.69 -13.81
N ASP A 151 -13.15 29.82 -14.81
CA ASP A 151 -14.41 30.50 -14.70
C ASP A 151 -15.42 29.50 -14.10
N LEU A 152 -16.03 29.86 -13.02
CA LEU A 152 -17.11 29.10 -12.40
C LEU A 152 -18.42 29.69 -12.94
N ASP A 153 -18.94 29.12 -14.01
CA ASP A 153 -20.29 29.39 -14.51
C ASP A 153 -21.36 28.77 -13.62
#